data_5e89c79fb16240781b337577f2d4c070
#
_entry.id   5e89c79fb16240781b337577f2d4c070
#
_cell.length_a   1.000
_cell.length_b   1.000
_cell.length_c   1.000
_cell.angle_alpha   90.00
_cell.angle_beta   90.00
_cell.angle_gamma   90.00
#
_symmetry.space_group_name_H-M   'P 1'
#
loop_
_entity.id
_entity.type
_entity.pdbx_description
1 polymer ?
#
loop_
_entity_poly.entity_id
_entity_poly.type
_entity_poly.pdbx_seq_one_letter_code
_entity_poly.pdbx_strand_id
1 'polypeptide(L)'
;MNKWKVRRAPAGVQRQEDHREEYERDRARVIHSSAFRRLQAKTQILGVLEGDFHRTRLTHSMEVAQIGRGLVLNLQKKFPELNDLLPRLEQIETTGLAHDLGHPPFGHGGETALNCAMADYGGFEGNGQTLRILTLLESHSPENGLDLTRRTLLGVLKYPVPYANLCKTSSPDATDKSANLNFQQTWKPPKCFLDTEQEVFNWIVAPLSNTDQVRFCEYTRPTTQSHGRSLHKALDTSLMNLADDIA
;
A
#
# COMPACT_ATOMS: atom_id res chain seq x y z
N MET A 1 -15.70 15.91 -14.83
CA MET A 1 -15.08 14.59 -14.65
C MET A 1 -14.70 14.43 -13.18
N ASN A 2 -15.02 13.33 -12.52
CA ASN A 2 -14.70 13.14 -11.10
C ASN A 2 -13.17 13.02 -10.94
N LYS A 3 -12.55 14.00 -10.28
CA LYS A 3 -11.09 14.09 -10.08
C LYS A 3 -10.44 12.85 -9.43
N TRP A 4 -11.26 12.02 -8.79
CA TRP A 4 -10.83 10.81 -8.12
C TRP A 4 -10.88 9.53 -8.98
N LYS A 5 -11.69 9.55 -10.06
CA LYS A 5 -11.80 8.42 -11.01
C LYS A 5 -10.78 8.48 -12.16
N VAL A 6 -9.94 9.53 -12.21
CA VAL A 6 -8.90 9.67 -13.26
C VAL A 6 -7.76 8.68 -13.06
N ARG A 7 -7.11 8.34 -14.17
CA ARG A 7 -5.93 7.48 -14.28
C ARG A 7 -4.71 8.29 -14.73
N ARG A 8 -3.51 7.76 -14.59
CA ARG A 8 -2.28 8.42 -15.05
C ARG A 8 -2.12 8.32 -16.57
N ALA A 9 -2.44 7.18 -17.16
CA ALA A 9 -2.42 7.05 -18.61
C ALA A 9 -3.49 7.94 -19.27
N PRO A 10 -3.20 8.48 -20.47
CA PRO A 10 -4.22 9.13 -21.28
C PRO A 10 -5.43 8.21 -21.47
N ALA A 11 -6.62 8.80 -21.49
CA ALA A 11 -7.85 8.02 -21.71
C ALA A 11 -7.72 7.24 -23.03
N GLY A 12 -7.56 5.94 -22.93
CA GLY A 12 -7.58 5.05 -24.07
C GLY A 12 -9.00 4.94 -24.67
N VAL A 13 -9.09 4.37 -25.85
CA VAL A 13 -10.40 4.08 -26.46
C VAL A 13 -11.13 3.07 -25.59
N GLN A 14 -12.17 3.53 -24.89
CA GLN A 14 -13.05 2.64 -24.14
C GLN A 14 -13.79 1.77 -25.16
N ARG A 15 -13.73 0.44 -24.98
CA ARG A 15 -14.53 -0.48 -25.81
C ARG A 15 -16.01 -0.20 -25.57
N GLN A 16 -16.77 0.01 -26.64
CA GLN A 16 -18.20 0.36 -26.55
C GLN A 16 -19.03 -0.64 -25.71
N GLU A 17 -18.58 -1.89 -25.63
CA GLU A 17 -19.25 -2.97 -24.91
C GLU A 17 -18.74 -3.17 -23.47
N ASP A 18 -17.79 -2.36 -23.00
CA ASP A 18 -17.30 -2.47 -21.63
C ASP A 18 -18.14 -1.59 -20.67
N HIS A 19 -19.11 -2.22 -20.05
CA HIS A 19 -20.05 -1.59 -19.10
C HIS A 19 -19.51 -1.48 -17.66
N ARG A 20 -18.28 -1.97 -17.39
CA ARG A 20 -17.69 -1.90 -16.05
C ARG A 20 -17.38 -0.48 -15.66
N GLU A 21 -17.69 -0.15 -14.40
CA GLU A 21 -17.23 1.11 -13.79
C GLU A 21 -15.72 1.11 -13.54
N GLU A 22 -15.14 2.29 -13.27
CA GLU A 22 -13.70 2.46 -13.12
C GLU A 22 -13.12 1.62 -11.96
N TYR A 23 -13.84 1.51 -10.84
CA TYR A 23 -13.38 0.73 -9.68
C TYR A 23 -13.52 -0.79 -9.90
N GLU A 24 -14.48 -1.24 -10.69
CA GLU A 24 -14.57 -2.64 -11.12
C GLU A 24 -13.38 -3.03 -12.02
N ARG A 25 -12.95 -2.10 -12.89
CA ARG A 25 -11.74 -2.30 -13.69
C ARG A 25 -10.50 -2.36 -12.82
N ASP A 26 -10.38 -1.50 -11.78
CA ASP A 26 -9.28 -1.53 -10.84
C ASP A 26 -9.19 -2.89 -10.14
N ARG A 27 -10.33 -3.39 -9.64
CA ARG A 27 -10.41 -4.69 -8.98
C ARG A 27 -9.97 -5.81 -9.93
N ALA A 28 -10.44 -5.81 -11.17
CA ALA A 28 -10.03 -6.80 -12.16
C ALA A 28 -8.51 -6.73 -12.44
N ARG A 29 -7.94 -5.53 -12.62
CA ARG A 29 -6.50 -5.35 -12.85
C ARG A 29 -5.67 -5.91 -11.71
N VAL A 30 -6.06 -5.67 -10.45
CA VAL A 30 -5.36 -6.22 -9.28
C VAL A 30 -5.45 -7.74 -9.24
N ILE A 31 -6.65 -8.33 -9.37
CA ILE A 31 -6.86 -9.79 -9.32
C ILE A 31 -6.07 -10.51 -10.42
N HIS A 32 -5.97 -9.93 -11.61
CA HIS A 32 -5.26 -10.51 -12.73
C HIS A 32 -3.76 -10.18 -12.77
N SER A 33 -3.25 -9.38 -11.83
CA SER A 33 -1.83 -9.02 -11.76
C SER A 33 -0.94 -10.19 -11.37
N SER A 34 0.32 -10.14 -11.79
CA SER A 34 1.34 -11.11 -11.41
C SER A 34 1.65 -11.03 -9.92
N ALA A 35 1.69 -9.81 -9.38
CA ALA A 35 1.98 -9.55 -7.98
C ALA A 35 0.92 -10.16 -7.06
N PHE A 36 -0.36 -10.08 -7.42
CA PHE A 36 -1.45 -10.70 -6.65
C PHE A 36 -1.33 -12.23 -6.61
N ARG A 37 -1.06 -12.87 -7.76
CA ARG A 37 -0.83 -14.32 -7.80
C ARG A 37 0.36 -14.76 -6.96
N ARG A 38 1.44 -13.95 -6.89
CA ARG A 38 2.62 -14.24 -6.08
C ARG A 38 2.35 -14.26 -4.58
N LEU A 39 1.27 -13.63 -4.10
CA LEU A 39 0.87 -13.71 -2.69
C LEU A 39 0.58 -15.14 -2.23
N GLN A 40 0.21 -16.05 -3.14
CA GLN A 40 0.03 -17.48 -2.84
C GLN A 40 1.31 -18.14 -2.30
N ALA A 41 2.47 -17.71 -2.78
CA ALA A 41 3.77 -18.24 -2.37
C ALA A 41 4.42 -17.47 -1.21
N LYS A 42 3.73 -16.48 -0.64
CA LYS A 42 4.19 -15.72 0.52
C LYS A 42 3.39 -16.11 1.75
N THR A 43 4.09 -16.53 2.82
CA THR A 43 3.46 -16.87 4.08
C THR A 43 3.05 -15.64 4.87
N GLN A 44 1.91 -15.70 5.57
CA GLN A 44 1.49 -14.66 6.52
C GLN A 44 2.19 -14.85 7.87
N ILE A 45 2.32 -16.08 8.34
CA ILE A 45 2.96 -16.45 9.61
C ILE A 45 3.98 -17.55 9.32
N LEU A 46 5.14 -17.52 10.01
CA LEU A 46 6.12 -18.62 9.99
C LEU A 46 5.51 -19.85 10.65
N GLY A 47 5.48 -20.97 9.94
CA GLY A 47 4.89 -22.23 10.46
C GLY A 47 4.20 -23.06 9.37
N VAL A 48 4.52 -22.83 8.10
CA VAL A 48 3.88 -23.47 6.92
C VAL A 48 4.05 -25.00 6.83
N LEU A 49 4.83 -25.63 7.71
CA LEU A 49 5.18 -27.05 7.57
C LEU A 49 4.33 -28.00 8.44
N GLU A 50 3.38 -27.52 9.24
CA GLU A 50 2.69 -28.35 10.22
C GLU A 50 1.16 -28.39 10.10
N GLY A 51 0.56 -28.47 8.90
CA GLY A 51 -0.87 -28.68 8.79
C GLY A 51 -1.48 -28.32 7.42
N ASP A 52 -2.70 -28.78 7.19
CA ASP A 52 -3.45 -28.57 5.93
C ASP A 52 -4.05 -27.17 5.78
N PHE A 53 -3.98 -26.32 6.81
CA PHE A 53 -4.58 -24.99 6.87
C PHE A 53 -3.54 -23.88 6.84
N HIS A 54 -2.94 -23.69 5.67
CA HIS A 54 -1.94 -22.63 5.51
C HIS A 54 -2.60 -21.30 5.15
N ARG A 55 -2.46 -20.29 6.00
CA ARG A 55 -2.83 -18.91 5.68
C ARG A 55 -1.72 -18.29 4.85
N THR A 56 -1.97 -18.13 3.55
CA THR A 56 -1.10 -17.36 2.65
C THR A 56 -1.48 -15.88 2.68
N ARG A 57 -0.58 -15.00 2.21
CA ARG A 57 -0.93 -13.59 2.02
C ARG A 57 -2.07 -13.39 1.02
N LEU A 58 -2.26 -14.32 0.09
CA LEU A 58 -3.38 -14.30 -0.85
C LEU A 58 -4.72 -14.46 -0.12
N THR A 59 -4.86 -15.50 0.68
CA THR A 59 -6.10 -15.75 1.44
C THR A 59 -6.38 -14.63 2.45
N HIS A 60 -5.35 -14.15 3.14
CA HIS A 60 -5.47 -12.98 4.02
C HIS A 60 -5.96 -11.73 3.27
N SER A 61 -5.39 -11.39 2.12
CA SER A 61 -5.84 -10.24 1.34
C SER A 61 -7.29 -10.37 0.87
N MET A 62 -7.76 -11.59 0.60
CA MET A 62 -9.17 -11.84 0.27
C MET A 62 -10.09 -11.64 1.49
N GLU A 63 -9.66 -12.06 2.68
CA GLU A 63 -10.38 -11.83 3.93
C GLU A 63 -10.47 -10.34 4.24
N VAL A 64 -9.36 -9.60 4.15
CA VAL A 64 -9.31 -8.14 4.32
C VAL A 64 -10.28 -7.43 3.35
N ALA A 65 -10.31 -7.84 2.09
CA ALA A 65 -11.22 -7.28 1.09
C ALA A 65 -12.70 -7.51 1.46
N GLN A 66 -13.04 -8.72 1.90
CA GLN A 66 -14.39 -9.09 2.31
C GLN A 66 -14.83 -8.32 3.57
N ILE A 67 -13.97 -8.24 4.59
CA ILE A 67 -14.22 -7.50 5.82
C ILE A 67 -14.38 -5.99 5.52
N GLY A 68 -13.48 -5.42 4.71
CA GLY A 68 -13.54 -4.03 4.28
C GLY A 68 -14.86 -3.68 3.60
N ARG A 69 -15.36 -4.55 2.72
CA ARG A 69 -16.69 -4.42 2.12
C ARG A 69 -17.79 -4.39 3.20
N GLY A 70 -17.73 -5.31 4.17
CA GLY A 70 -18.69 -5.37 5.28
C GLY A 70 -18.69 -4.10 6.14
N LEU A 71 -17.51 -3.54 6.43
CA LEU A 71 -17.35 -2.29 7.16
C LEU A 71 -18.03 -1.12 6.43
N VAL A 72 -17.81 -0.99 5.12
CA VAL A 72 -18.44 0.08 4.31
C VAL A 72 -19.96 -0.07 4.31
N LEU A 73 -20.49 -1.27 4.08
CA LEU A 73 -21.94 -1.52 4.13
C LEU A 73 -22.57 -1.17 5.49
N ASN A 74 -21.87 -1.48 6.58
CA ASN A 74 -22.32 -1.12 7.93
C ASN A 74 -22.35 0.40 8.13
N LEU A 75 -21.30 1.11 7.67
CA LEU A 75 -21.23 2.57 7.75
C LEU A 75 -22.30 3.23 6.90
N GLN A 76 -22.54 2.76 5.67
CA GLN A 76 -23.60 3.26 4.80
C GLN A 76 -24.99 3.16 5.45
N LYS A 77 -25.23 2.07 6.18
CA LYS A 77 -26.50 1.87 6.89
C LYS A 77 -26.61 2.74 8.15
N LYS A 78 -25.53 2.91 8.89
CA LYS A 78 -25.51 3.68 10.15
C LYS A 78 -25.48 5.19 9.94
N PHE A 79 -24.82 5.64 8.89
CA PHE A 79 -24.54 7.05 8.58
C PHE A 79 -24.84 7.36 7.11
N PRO A 80 -26.10 7.29 6.67
CA PRO A 80 -26.50 7.50 5.27
C PRO A 80 -26.04 8.86 4.72
N GLU A 81 -25.93 9.88 5.58
CA GLU A 81 -25.47 11.23 5.24
C GLU A 81 -23.99 11.28 4.81
N LEU A 82 -23.21 10.26 5.14
CA LEU A 82 -21.78 10.17 4.78
C LEU A 82 -21.52 9.34 3.51
N ASN A 83 -22.56 8.83 2.85
CA ASN A 83 -22.43 7.92 1.71
C ASN A 83 -21.53 8.47 0.59
N ASP A 84 -21.57 9.77 0.34
CA ASP A 84 -20.73 10.42 -0.69
C ASP A 84 -19.23 10.45 -0.32
N LEU A 85 -18.89 10.32 0.95
CA LEU A 85 -17.51 10.27 1.44
C LEU A 85 -16.96 8.86 1.48
N LEU A 86 -17.82 7.86 1.67
CA LEU A 86 -17.41 6.46 1.77
C LEU A 86 -16.87 5.94 0.43
N PRO A 87 -15.92 4.99 0.45
CA PRO A 87 -15.48 4.32 -0.77
C PRO A 87 -16.60 3.49 -1.39
N ARG A 88 -16.55 3.32 -2.71
CA ARG A 88 -17.38 2.30 -3.38
C ARG A 88 -16.93 0.90 -2.94
N LEU A 89 -17.84 -0.07 -3.00
CA LEU A 89 -17.56 -1.42 -2.51
C LEU A 89 -16.41 -2.09 -3.28
N GLU A 90 -16.40 -1.94 -4.59
CA GLU A 90 -15.34 -2.46 -5.46
C GLU A 90 -13.98 -1.79 -5.17
N GLN A 91 -14.00 -0.54 -4.76
CA GLN A 91 -12.79 0.21 -4.42
C GLN A 91 -12.17 -0.28 -3.10
N ILE A 92 -12.96 -0.42 -2.03
CA ILE A 92 -12.44 -0.90 -0.75
C ILE A 92 -11.98 -2.37 -0.85
N GLU A 93 -12.69 -3.21 -1.62
CA GLU A 93 -12.24 -4.56 -1.95
C GLU A 93 -10.88 -4.53 -2.66
N THR A 94 -10.73 -3.66 -3.67
CA THR A 94 -9.47 -3.52 -4.41
C THR A 94 -8.33 -3.10 -3.49
N THR A 95 -8.58 -2.16 -2.58
CA THR A 95 -7.60 -1.69 -1.60
C THR A 95 -7.16 -2.84 -0.68
N GLY A 96 -8.11 -3.64 -0.18
CA GLY A 96 -7.82 -4.83 0.64
C GLY A 96 -7.03 -5.89 -0.13
N LEU A 97 -7.39 -6.18 -1.38
CA LEU A 97 -6.65 -7.12 -2.23
C LEU A 97 -5.20 -6.68 -2.50
N ALA A 98 -4.97 -5.36 -2.59
CA ALA A 98 -3.68 -4.81 -2.99
C ALA A 98 -2.73 -4.49 -1.83
N HIS A 99 -3.21 -4.41 -0.58
CA HIS A 99 -2.46 -3.81 0.53
C HIS A 99 -1.10 -4.49 0.81
N ASP A 100 -1.00 -5.79 0.59
CA ASP A 100 0.17 -6.62 0.92
C ASP A 100 1.06 -7.00 -0.29
N LEU A 101 0.80 -6.46 -1.49
CA LEU A 101 1.52 -6.84 -2.72
C LEU A 101 3.04 -6.67 -2.61
N GLY A 102 3.48 -5.61 -1.94
CA GLY A 102 4.90 -5.26 -1.79
C GLY A 102 5.64 -5.97 -0.68
N HIS A 103 4.96 -6.72 0.18
CA HIS A 103 5.65 -7.45 1.24
C HIS A 103 6.55 -8.54 0.65
N PRO A 104 7.81 -8.64 1.13
CA PRO A 104 8.75 -9.63 0.63
C PRO A 104 8.48 -11.02 1.22
N PRO A 105 9.10 -12.08 0.66
CA PRO A 105 9.18 -13.37 1.33
C PRO A 105 9.80 -13.25 2.74
N PHE A 106 9.46 -14.17 3.64
CA PHE A 106 9.95 -14.22 5.03
C PHE A 106 9.48 -13.07 5.93
N GLY A 107 8.36 -12.43 5.57
CA GLY A 107 7.68 -11.43 6.39
C GLY A 107 8.57 -10.25 6.80
N HIS A 108 8.46 -9.81 8.05
CA HIS A 108 9.24 -8.67 8.56
C HIS A 108 10.76 -8.92 8.63
N GLY A 109 11.18 -10.18 8.78
CA GLY A 109 12.60 -10.53 8.72
C GLY A 109 13.18 -10.28 7.33
N GLY A 110 12.45 -10.71 6.29
CA GLY A 110 12.81 -10.43 4.89
C GLY A 110 12.79 -8.94 4.56
N GLU A 111 11.80 -8.20 5.07
CA GLU A 111 11.71 -6.74 4.92
C GLU A 111 12.94 -6.04 5.52
N THR A 112 13.33 -6.42 6.73
CA THR A 112 14.51 -5.89 7.41
C THR A 112 15.81 -6.21 6.66
N ALA A 113 15.96 -7.43 6.18
CA ALA A 113 17.13 -7.86 5.40
C ALA A 113 17.23 -7.10 4.07
N LEU A 114 16.12 -6.93 3.37
CA LEU A 114 16.08 -6.14 2.13
C LEU A 114 16.39 -4.67 2.39
N ASN A 115 15.85 -4.08 3.46
CA ASN A 115 16.15 -2.69 3.81
C ASN A 115 17.65 -2.51 4.09
N CYS A 116 18.29 -3.45 4.79
CA CYS A 116 19.73 -3.44 5.00
C CYS A 116 20.51 -3.54 3.67
N ALA A 117 20.13 -4.46 2.79
CA ALA A 117 20.79 -4.65 1.50
C ALA A 117 20.64 -3.44 0.56
N MET A 118 19.52 -2.72 0.69
CA MET A 118 19.17 -1.57 -0.14
C MET A 118 19.54 -0.22 0.51
N ALA A 119 20.26 -0.21 1.64
CA ALA A 119 20.54 1.01 2.40
C ALA A 119 21.18 2.11 1.55
N ASP A 120 22.12 1.75 0.68
CA ASP A 120 22.83 2.68 -0.19
C ASP A 120 22.00 3.07 -1.45
N TYR A 121 20.81 2.48 -1.63
CA TYR A 121 19.94 2.63 -2.81
C TYR A 121 18.55 3.17 -2.46
N GLY A 122 18.39 3.84 -1.30
CA GLY A 122 17.13 4.42 -0.87
C GLY A 122 16.26 3.50 -0.01
N GLY A 123 16.81 2.39 0.47
CA GLY A 123 16.16 1.48 1.40
C GLY A 123 15.07 0.60 0.77
N PHE A 124 14.32 -0.08 1.62
CA PHE A 124 13.19 -0.92 1.24
C PHE A 124 12.10 -0.88 2.33
N GLU A 125 10.84 -0.72 1.92
CA GLU A 125 9.67 -0.83 2.81
C GLU A 125 8.49 -1.44 2.05
N GLY A 126 7.77 -2.39 2.67
CA GLY A 126 6.76 -3.20 2.01
C GLY A 126 5.57 -2.40 1.45
N ASN A 127 5.08 -1.38 2.18
CA ASN A 127 3.96 -0.56 1.69
C ASN A 127 4.41 0.39 0.57
N GLY A 128 5.62 0.95 0.68
CA GLY A 128 6.25 1.71 -0.41
C GLY A 128 6.43 0.86 -1.66
N GLN A 129 6.88 -0.38 -1.49
CA GLN A 129 6.99 -1.35 -2.60
C GLN A 129 5.62 -1.71 -3.19
N THR A 130 4.55 -1.76 -2.38
CA THR A 130 3.17 -1.95 -2.90
C THR A 130 2.81 -0.83 -3.88
N LEU A 131 3.03 0.43 -3.51
CA LEU A 131 2.78 1.56 -4.40
C LEU A 131 3.58 1.43 -5.70
N ARG A 132 4.88 1.13 -5.61
CA ARG A 132 5.77 0.95 -6.77
C ARG A 132 5.30 -0.18 -7.69
N ILE A 133 4.87 -1.31 -7.15
CA ILE A 133 4.31 -2.43 -7.94
C ILE A 133 3.09 -1.96 -8.73
N LEU A 134 2.14 -1.32 -8.06
CA LEU A 134 0.88 -0.88 -8.66
C LEU A 134 1.04 0.19 -9.73
N THR A 135 2.06 1.04 -9.58
CA THR A 135 2.21 2.24 -10.42
C THR A 135 3.32 2.19 -11.44
N LEU A 136 4.19 1.17 -11.36
CA LEU A 136 5.34 1.04 -12.26
C LEU A 136 5.62 -0.40 -12.70
N LEU A 137 5.70 -1.37 -11.78
CA LEU A 137 6.30 -2.68 -12.08
C LEU A 137 5.35 -3.67 -12.76
N GLU A 138 4.04 -3.55 -12.54
CA GLU A 138 3.06 -4.40 -13.25
C GLU A 138 2.90 -3.96 -14.70
N SER A 139 2.63 -4.92 -15.57
CA SER A 139 2.75 -4.77 -17.03
C SER A 139 1.47 -4.37 -17.77
N HIS A 140 0.41 -3.93 -17.05
CA HIS A 140 -0.83 -3.52 -17.71
C HIS A 140 -0.66 -2.27 -18.58
N SER A 141 0.13 -1.31 -18.09
CA SER A 141 0.55 -0.11 -18.82
C SER A 141 2.07 0.02 -18.74
N PRO A 142 2.78 0.29 -19.87
CA PRO A 142 4.25 0.34 -19.88
C PRO A 142 4.86 1.32 -18.88
N GLU A 143 4.19 2.45 -18.61
CA GLU A 143 4.72 3.53 -17.77
C GLU A 143 3.94 3.74 -16.47
N ASN A 144 2.78 3.09 -16.32
CA ASN A 144 1.87 3.36 -15.21
C ASN A 144 1.47 2.09 -14.44
N GLY A 145 2.19 0.98 -14.61
CA GLY A 145 1.92 -0.28 -13.93
C GLY A 145 0.49 -0.79 -14.19
N LEU A 146 -0.33 -0.95 -13.16
CA LEU A 146 -1.75 -1.34 -13.29
C LEU A 146 -2.64 -0.17 -13.73
N ASP A 147 -2.14 1.06 -13.74
CA ASP A 147 -2.88 2.27 -14.10
C ASP A 147 -4.23 2.34 -13.37
N LEU A 148 -4.20 2.25 -12.05
CA LEU A 148 -5.37 2.32 -11.18
C LEU A 148 -5.87 3.76 -11.06
N THR A 149 -7.14 3.92 -10.67
CA THR A 149 -7.69 5.23 -10.39
C THR A 149 -6.98 5.91 -9.21
N ARG A 150 -6.98 7.23 -9.22
CA ARG A 150 -6.36 8.05 -8.18
C ARG A 150 -6.87 7.71 -6.78
N ARG A 151 -8.17 7.51 -6.60
CA ARG A 151 -8.74 7.20 -5.29
C ARG A 151 -8.35 5.80 -4.82
N THR A 152 -8.27 4.82 -5.70
CA THR A 152 -7.76 3.49 -5.34
C THR A 152 -6.31 3.57 -4.88
N LEU A 153 -5.45 4.31 -5.58
CA LEU A 153 -4.07 4.52 -5.16
C LEU A 153 -3.97 5.28 -3.82
N LEU A 154 -4.82 6.29 -3.59
CA LEU A 154 -4.91 6.98 -2.30
C LEU A 154 -5.29 6.01 -1.17
N GLY A 155 -6.23 5.09 -1.41
CA GLY A 155 -6.65 4.08 -0.44
C GLY A 155 -5.56 3.07 -0.07
N VAL A 156 -4.68 2.74 -1.03
CA VAL A 156 -3.52 1.86 -0.80
C VAL A 156 -2.34 2.60 -0.15
N LEU A 157 -2.23 3.91 -0.35
CA LEU A 157 -1.16 4.75 0.22
C LEU A 157 -1.28 4.82 1.75
N LYS A 158 -0.68 3.83 2.42
CA LYS A 158 -0.79 3.63 3.88
C LYS A 158 -0.04 4.71 4.67
N TYR A 159 1.07 5.23 4.13
CA TYR A 159 1.96 6.19 4.78
C TYR A 159 2.39 7.30 3.79
N PRO A 160 1.79 8.49 3.87
CA PRO A 160 2.00 9.59 2.90
C PRO A 160 3.27 10.42 3.17
N VAL A 161 4.35 9.79 3.61
CA VAL A 161 5.63 10.45 3.88
C VAL A 161 6.76 9.64 3.22
N PRO A 162 7.71 10.29 2.51
CA PRO A 162 8.79 9.59 1.84
C PRO A 162 9.79 8.98 2.83
N TYR A 163 10.51 7.94 2.37
CA TYR A 163 11.47 7.18 3.16
C TYR A 163 12.53 8.08 3.82
N ALA A 164 13.15 8.97 3.05
CA ALA A 164 14.22 9.85 3.55
C ALA A 164 13.79 10.74 4.72
N ASN A 165 12.55 11.21 4.73
CA ASN A 165 12.06 12.10 5.79
C ASN A 165 11.81 11.37 7.12
N LEU A 166 11.69 10.06 7.10
CA LEU A 166 11.36 9.25 8.28
C LEU A 166 12.54 8.45 8.81
N CYS A 167 13.63 8.33 8.05
CA CYS A 167 14.80 7.59 8.50
C CYS A 167 15.42 8.22 9.76
N LYS A 168 15.80 7.38 10.73
CA LYS A 168 16.59 7.82 11.87
C LYS A 168 17.91 8.44 11.38
N THR A 169 18.39 9.45 12.11
CA THR A 169 19.54 10.27 11.68
C THR A 169 20.90 9.60 11.87
N SER A 170 20.98 8.50 12.64
CA SER A 170 22.17 7.65 12.70
C SER A 170 22.04 6.54 11.67
N SER A 171 22.84 6.57 10.60
CA SER A 171 23.04 5.39 9.75
C SER A 171 23.72 4.29 10.58
N PRO A 172 23.20 3.06 10.57
CA PRO A 172 23.97 1.92 11.07
C PRO A 172 25.24 1.82 10.26
N ASP A 173 26.35 1.51 10.91
CA ASP A 173 27.61 1.28 10.20
C ASP A 173 27.43 0.08 9.24
N ALA A 174 27.62 0.30 7.93
CA ALA A 174 27.44 -0.73 6.91
C ALA A 174 28.36 -1.96 7.11
N THR A 175 29.40 -1.79 7.94
CA THR A 175 30.32 -2.88 8.33
C THR A 175 29.73 -3.78 9.43
N ASP A 176 28.69 -3.34 10.16
CA ASP A 176 28.06 -4.11 11.24
C ASP A 176 26.88 -5.00 10.71
N LYS A 177 27.01 -5.50 9.48
CA LYS A 177 26.09 -6.45 8.86
C LYS A 177 26.12 -7.85 9.48
N SER A 178 27.00 -8.08 10.45
CA SER A 178 27.15 -9.38 11.13
C SER A 178 26.06 -9.58 12.19
N ALA A 179 25.67 -10.82 12.34
CA ALA A 179 24.65 -11.42 13.22
C ALA A 179 24.56 -10.86 14.67
N ASN A 180 24.22 -9.59 14.81
CA ASN A 180 23.94 -8.99 16.11
C ASN A 180 22.48 -9.25 16.52
N LEU A 181 22.27 -9.57 17.80
CA LEU A 181 20.96 -9.72 18.46
C LEU A 181 20.02 -8.52 18.21
N ASN A 182 20.56 -7.39 17.73
CA ASN A 182 19.84 -6.14 17.44
C ASN A 182 19.58 -5.89 15.94
N PHE A 183 19.91 -6.83 15.02
CA PHE A 183 19.79 -6.62 13.57
C PHE A 183 18.39 -6.15 13.17
N GLN A 184 17.34 -6.81 13.67
CA GLN A 184 15.96 -6.43 13.35
C GLN A 184 15.60 -5.01 13.81
N GLN A 185 16.05 -4.58 14.98
CA GLN A 185 15.80 -3.22 15.47
C GLN A 185 16.62 -2.17 14.71
N THR A 186 17.84 -2.53 14.35
CA THR A 186 18.78 -1.65 13.64
C THR A 186 18.30 -1.36 12.22
N TRP A 187 17.86 -2.39 11.49
CA TRP A 187 17.55 -2.33 10.07
C TRP A 187 16.04 -2.34 9.75
N LYS A 188 15.15 -2.32 10.75
CA LYS A 188 13.71 -2.16 10.53
C LYS A 188 13.44 -0.87 9.77
N PRO A 189 12.77 -0.89 8.59
CA PRO A 189 12.51 0.33 7.83
C PRO A 189 11.47 1.23 8.51
N PRO A 190 11.51 2.56 8.25
CA PRO A 190 10.38 3.44 8.56
C PRO A 190 9.17 3.04 7.72
N LYS A 191 7.98 3.25 8.21
CA LYS A 191 6.74 3.04 7.47
C LYS A 191 6.44 4.25 6.57
N CYS A 192 6.61 4.11 5.24
CA CYS A 192 6.72 5.21 4.28
C CYS A 192 6.24 4.81 2.87
N PHE A 193 6.33 5.72 1.92
CA PHE A 193 6.49 5.38 0.50
C PHE A 193 7.97 5.59 0.09
N LEU A 194 8.42 4.95 -1.01
CA LEU A 194 9.79 5.07 -1.48
C LEU A 194 10.00 6.41 -2.19
N ASP A 195 11.15 7.07 -1.98
CA ASP A 195 11.44 8.40 -2.53
C ASP A 195 11.32 8.44 -4.06
N THR A 196 11.59 7.34 -4.74
CA THR A 196 11.43 7.18 -6.20
C THR A 196 9.99 7.36 -6.67
N GLU A 197 9.00 7.22 -5.79
CA GLU A 197 7.57 7.33 -6.11
C GLU A 197 7.01 8.75 -5.82
N GLN A 198 7.87 9.75 -5.59
CA GLN A 198 7.45 11.12 -5.26
C GLN A 198 6.56 11.75 -6.33
N GLU A 199 6.82 11.52 -7.61
CA GLU A 199 5.99 12.02 -8.71
C GLU A 199 4.58 11.44 -8.65
N VAL A 200 4.49 10.12 -8.44
CA VAL A 200 3.20 9.42 -8.29
C VAL A 200 2.45 9.92 -7.07
N PHE A 201 3.15 10.08 -5.95
CA PHE A 201 2.57 10.65 -4.73
C PHE A 201 1.98 12.04 -4.99
N ASN A 202 2.73 12.94 -5.62
CA ASN A 202 2.27 14.29 -5.96
C ASN A 202 1.01 14.26 -6.83
N TRP A 203 0.97 13.34 -7.81
CA TRP A 203 -0.19 13.14 -8.66
C TRP A 203 -1.40 12.63 -7.84
N ILE A 204 -1.21 11.71 -6.90
CA ILE A 204 -2.30 11.18 -6.05
C ILE A 204 -2.93 12.30 -5.24
N VAL A 205 -2.12 13.15 -4.59
CA VAL A 205 -2.60 14.18 -3.66
C VAL A 205 -3.00 15.50 -4.34
N ALA A 206 -2.69 15.68 -5.62
CA ALA A 206 -2.95 16.92 -6.36
C ALA A 206 -4.40 17.48 -6.25
N PRO A 207 -5.47 16.66 -6.11
CA PRO A 207 -6.83 17.19 -5.91
C PRO A 207 -7.13 17.75 -4.53
N LEU A 208 -6.28 17.47 -3.53
CA LEU A 208 -6.43 18.01 -2.18
C LEU A 208 -6.10 19.51 -2.16
N SER A 209 -6.71 20.25 -1.25
CA SER A 209 -6.29 21.65 -1.00
C SER A 209 -4.84 21.66 -0.46
N ASN A 210 -4.15 22.79 -0.59
CA ASN A 210 -2.80 22.93 -0.06
C ASN A 210 -2.76 22.66 1.46
N THR A 211 -3.78 23.12 2.19
CA THR A 211 -3.91 22.87 3.64
C THR A 211 -4.05 21.37 3.94
N ASP A 212 -4.89 20.67 3.17
CA ASP A 212 -5.08 19.23 3.34
C ASP A 212 -3.83 18.45 2.96
N GLN A 213 -3.10 18.85 1.91
CA GLN A 213 -1.84 18.22 1.53
C GLN A 213 -0.81 18.34 2.64
N VAL A 214 -0.63 19.55 3.20
CA VAL A 214 0.30 19.79 4.31
C VAL A 214 -0.07 18.93 5.50
N ARG A 215 -1.35 18.95 5.91
CA ARG A 215 -1.83 18.12 7.02
C ARG A 215 -1.66 16.63 6.76
N PHE A 216 -2.00 16.15 5.57
CA PHE A 216 -1.89 14.74 5.21
C PHE A 216 -0.45 14.22 5.30
N CYS A 217 0.54 15.08 5.00
CA CYS A 217 1.96 14.76 5.06
C CYS A 217 2.61 15.02 6.42
N GLU A 218 1.85 15.38 7.46
CA GLU A 218 2.42 15.59 8.80
C GLU A 218 3.00 14.29 9.37
N TYR A 219 4.16 14.42 10.02
CA TYR A 219 4.85 13.31 10.64
C TYR A 219 5.64 13.73 11.88
N THR A 220 5.92 12.78 12.78
CA THR A 220 6.88 12.98 13.87
C THR A 220 8.29 12.92 13.32
N ARG A 221 9.15 13.87 13.72
CA ARG A 221 10.54 13.89 13.26
C ARG A 221 11.31 12.67 13.75
N PRO A 222 12.18 12.09 12.91
CA PRO A 222 13.07 11.03 13.34
C PRO A 222 14.08 11.55 14.38
N THR A 223 14.59 10.62 15.19
CA THR A 223 15.67 10.87 16.15
C THR A 223 16.88 10.01 15.80
N THR A 224 17.93 10.06 16.59
CA THR A 224 19.08 9.15 16.46
C THR A 224 18.72 7.69 16.74
N GLN A 225 17.68 7.44 17.55
CA GLN A 225 17.29 6.09 17.98
C GLN A 225 16.03 5.56 17.31
N SER A 226 15.15 6.44 16.78
CA SER A 226 13.86 6.06 16.25
C SER A 226 13.55 6.74 14.91
N HIS A 227 12.86 6.01 14.05
CA HIS A 227 12.27 6.57 12.84
C HIS A 227 11.12 7.52 13.16
N GLY A 228 10.89 8.48 12.27
CA GLY A 228 9.68 9.29 12.27
C GLY A 228 8.44 8.43 11.91
N ARG A 229 7.24 8.99 12.10
CA ARG A 229 5.97 8.31 11.82
C ARG A 229 5.01 9.27 11.15
N SER A 230 4.35 8.83 10.09
CA SER A 230 3.20 9.52 9.50
C SER A 230 2.07 9.64 10.53
N LEU A 231 1.41 10.79 10.60
CA LEU A 231 0.33 11.06 11.55
C LEU A 231 -1.06 10.83 10.98
N HIS A 232 -1.22 10.91 9.66
CA HIS A 232 -2.52 10.86 9.01
C HIS A 232 -2.62 9.76 7.97
N LYS A 233 -3.86 9.31 7.72
CA LYS A 233 -4.23 8.35 6.69
C LYS A 233 -5.52 8.84 6.00
N ALA A 234 -5.72 8.44 4.75
CA ALA A 234 -7.00 8.63 4.09
C ALA A 234 -8.09 7.76 4.77
N LEU A 235 -9.36 8.16 4.63
CA LEU A 235 -10.49 7.38 5.15
C LEU A 235 -10.48 5.95 4.61
N ASP A 236 -10.30 5.80 3.30
CA ASP A 236 -10.28 4.49 2.63
C ASP A 236 -9.14 3.61 3.17
N THR A 237 -7.96 4.19 3.43
CA THR A 237 -6.82 3.52 4.07
C THR A 237 -7.12 3.12 5.51
N SER A 238 -7.83 3.97 6.26
CA SER A 238 -8.19 3.67 7.65
C SER A 238 -9.17 2.51 7.75
N LEU A 239 -10.14 2.45 6.82
CA LEU A 239 -11.09 1.32 6.72
C LEU A 239 -10.38 0.03 6.31
N MET A 240 -9.45 0.09 5.37
CA MET A 240 -8.63 -1.05 4.98
C MET A 240 -7.76 -1.55 6.14
N ASN A 241 -7.11 -0.64 6.87
CA ASN A 241 -6.33 -1.01 8.05
C ASN A 241 -7.18 -1.70 9.13
N LEU A 242 -8.37 -1.16 9.42
CA LEU A 242 -9.28 -1.79 10.37
C LEU A 242 -9.69 -3.20 9.91
N ALA A 243 -9.91 -3.38 8.59
CA ALA A 243 -10.19 -4.69 8.03
C ALA A 243 -8.99 -5.65 8.15
N ASP A 244 -7.76 -5.16 7.96
CA ASP A 244 -6.50 -5.87 8.14
C ASP A 244 -6.29 -6.31 9.61
N ASP A 245 -6.60 -5.42 10.57
CA ASP A 245 -6.51 -5.71 12.00
C ASP A 245 -7.56 -6.73 12.48
N ILE A 246 -8.71 -6.85 11.79
CA ILE A 246 -9.78 -7.81 12.11
C ILE A 246 -9.50 -9.18 11.47
N ALA A 247 -8.92 -9.20 10.28
CA ALA A 247 -8.60 -10.40 9.53
C ALA A 247 -7.47 -11.16 10.21
#